data_fd918b7722092a953a04098a1d126952
#
_entry.id   fd918b7722092a953a04098a1d126952
#
_cell.length_a   1.000
_cell.length_b   1.000
_cell.length_c   1.000
_cell.angle_alpha   90.00
_cell.angle_beta   90.00
_cell.angle_gamma   90.00
#
_symmetry.space_group_name_H-M   'P 1'
#
loop_
_entity.id
_entity.type
_entity.pdbx_description
1 polymer ?
#
loop_
_entity_poly.entity_id
_entity_poly.type
_entity_poly.pdbx_seq_one_letter_code
_entity_poly.pdbx_strand_id
1 'polypeptide(L)'
;VKLFLRRHFRQTCRFNAKPIQSINRLAGSRRRFLNPASKFTFTVPSGYTLQNSPSAVVGVAGDGEAVRFDSAEVQSSMALADYLKSGWIAGLKTESVTSETRNGIEMASGLAQTDQWFFRVSVMRLEGQVYRFIFAAKADSPRFAQGASETLASFRRTTASDLAAIRQVAVRIVTARAGDTADKLAGQMSAISRGSELFYIINDLYPGDPVQVGEQYKIVTLQ
;
A
#
# COMPACT_ATOMS: atom_id res chain seq x y z
N VAL A 1 7.99 -15.61 8.19
CA VAL A 1 7.29 -15.17 6.95
C VAL A 1 7.81 -13.80 6.48
N LYS A 2 7.84 -12.73 7.31
CA LYS A 2 8.28 -11.38 6.89
C LYS A 2 9.71 -11.30 6.36
N LEU A 3 10.68 -12.00 6.99
CA LEU A 3 12.08 -12.01 6.59
C LEU A 3 12.31 -12.89 5.36
N PHE A 4 11.56 -13.98 5.25
CA PHE A 4 11.63 -14.96 4.18
C PHE A 4 11.10 -14.41 2.85
N LEU A 5 9.95 -13.72 2.88
CA LEU A 5 9.37 -13.04 1.71
C LEU A 5 10.31 -11.94 1.17
N ARG A 6 10.98 -11.16 2.05
CA ARG A 6 11.96 -10.16 1.62
C ARG A 6 13.16 -10.78 0.90
N ARG A 7 13.61 -11.96 1.31
CA ARG A 7 14.78 -12.64 0.73
C ARG A 7 14.44 -13.35 -0.57
N HIS A 8 13.32 -14.06 -0.64
CA HIS A 8 12.88 -14.78 -1.85
C HIS A 8 12.41 -13.84 -2.97
N PHE A 9 11.66 -12.79 -2.64
CA PHE A 9 11.30 -11.77 -3.63
C PHE A 9 12.53 -11.04 -4.22
N ARG A 10 13.64 -10.92 -3.49
CA ARG A 10 14.88 -10.35 -4.02
C ARG A 10 15.65 -11.30 -4.94
N GLN A 11 15.58 -12.60 -4.71
CA GLN A 11 16.26 -13.60 -5.55
C GLN A 11 15.51 -13.93 -6.83
N THR A 12 14.17 -13.83 -6.82
CA THR A 12 13.30 -14.25 -7.93
C THR A 12 13.03 -13.13 -8.94
N CYS A 13 13.26 -11.87 -8.57
CA CYS A 13 12.95 -10.72 -9.42
C CYS A 13 14.14 -9.75 -9.48
N ARG A 14 14.61 -9.42 -10.69
CA ARG A 14 15.54 -8.28 -10.89
C ARG A 14 14.74 -6.98 -10.79
N PHE A 15 15.06 -6.16 -9.76
CA PHE A 15 14.30 -4.94 -9.47
C PHE A 15 15.05 -3.69 -9.93
N ASN A 16 14.43 -2.95 -10.85
CA ASN A 16 14.65 -1.52 -11.03
C ASN A 16 13.30 -0.82 -10.74
N ALA A 17 12.94 -0.70 -9.46
CA ALA A 17 11.69 -0.06 -9.07
C ALA A 17 11.94 1.40 -8.70
N LYS A 18 11.18 2.32 -9.33
CA LYS A 18 11.11 3.71 -8.85
C LYS A 18 10.40 3.76 -7.50
N PRO A 19 10.75 4.70 -6.62
CA PRO A 19 10.03 4.91 -5.37
C PRO A 19 8.56 5.18 -5.63
N ILE A 20 7.68 4.39 -5.04
CA ILE A 20 6.24 4.68 -5.02
C ILE A 20 6.02 5.70 -3.92
N GLN A 21 5.90 6.98 -4.30
CA GLN A 21 5.46 8.01 -3.37
C GLN A 21 3.99 7.80 -3.06
N SER A 22 3.69 7.37 -1.86
CA SER A 22 2.31 7.11 -1.44
C SER A 22 2.02 7.78 -0.11
N ILE A 23 0.86 8.41 -0.04
CA ILE A 23 0.27 8.81 1.23
C ILE A 23 -0.56 7.62 1.71
N ASN A 24 -0.02 6.88 2.66
CA ASN A 24 -0.68 5.74 3.22
C ASN A 24 -1.43 6.15 4.47
N ARG A 25 -2.69 6.58 4.34
CA ARG A 25 -3.72 6.48 5.40
C ARG A 25 -5.04 7.08 4.92
N LEU A 26 -5.88 6.23 4.33
CA LEU A 26 -7.31 6.45 4.50
C LEU A 26 -7.67 5.91 5.88
N ALA A 27 -8.20 6.76 6.75
CA ALA A 27 -8.78 6.33 8.00
C ALA A 27 -9.83 5.26 7.70
N GLY A 28 -9.62 4.03 8.20
CA GLY A 28 -10.65 2.98 8.22
C GLY A 28 -10.38 1.70 7.46
N SER A 29 -9.44 1.59 6.52
CA SER A 29 -9.20 0.31 5.85
C SER A 29 -7.71 0.01 5.65
N ARG A 30 -7.19 -0.97 6.42
CA ARG A 30 -5.84 -1.53 6.22
C ARG A 30 -5.69 -2.29 4.89
N ARG A 31 -6.78 -2.37 4.09
CA ARG A 31 -6.87 -3.16 2.85
C ARG A 31 -6.86 -2.32 1.57
N ARG A 32 -7.11 -1.02 1.68
CA ARG A 32 -7.14 -0.12 0.52
C ARG A 32 -5.82 0.63 0.42
N PHE A 33 -5.25 0.62 -0.77
CA PHE A 33 -4.14 1.48 -1.17
C PHE A 33 -4.66 2.59 -2.09
N LEU A 34 -4.25 3.81 -1.83
CA LEU A 34 -4.55 4.96 -2.68
C LEU A 34 -3.28 5.78 -2.89
N ASN A 35 -2.97 6.07 -4.14
CA ASN A 35 -1.87 6.94 -4.53
C ASN A 35 -2.42 8.18 -5.24
N PRO A 36 -2.50 9.33 -4.56
CA PRO A 36 -3.02 10.57 -5.15
C PRO A 36 -2.14 11.11 -6.28
N ALA A 37 -0.82 10.99 -6.14
CA ALA A 37 0.15 11.51 -7.10
C ALA A 37 0.09 10.75 -8.42
N SER A 38 0.00 9.42 -8.38
CA SER A 38 -0.13 8.55 -9.56
C SER A 38 -1.58 8.26 -9.94
N LYS A 39 -2.54 8.86 -9.22
CA LYS A 39 -3.99 8.86 -9.50
C LYS A 39 -4.62 7.46 -9.61
N PHE A 40 -4.21 6.51 -8.78
CA PHE A 40 -4.81 5.19 -8.76
C PHE A 40 -5.12 4.69 -7.33
N THR A 41 -5.97 3.69 -7.26
CA THR A 41 -6.34 3.00 -6.03
C THR A 41 -6.60 1.52 -6.32
N PHE A 42 -6.38 0.68 -5.32
CA PHE A 42 -6.80 -0.73 -5.32
C PHE A 42 -7.12 -1.20 -3.90
N THR A 43 -7.76 -2.35 -3.79
CA THR A 43 -8.12 -2.98 -2.51
C THR A 43 -7.67 -4.44 -2.54
N VAL A 44 -7.09 -4.93 -1.45
CA VAL A 44 -6.79 -6.35 -1.26
C VAL A 44 -7.91 -7.02 -0.48
N PRO A 45 -8.08 -8.37 -0.58
CA PRO A 45 -9.12 -9.11 0.13
C PRO A 45 -9.03 -8.98 1.65
N SER A 46 -10.07 -9.43 2.34
CA SER A 46 -10.06 -9.54 3.81
C SER A 46 -8.93 -10.49 4.26
N GLY A 47 -8.36 -10.22 5.42
CA GLY A 47 -7.22 -10.98 5.96
C GLY A 47 -5.85 -10.42 5.58
N TYR A 48 -5.74 -9.61 4.53
CA TYR A 48 -4.49 -8.95 4.18
C TYR A 48 -4.28 -7.67 4.99
N THR A 49 -3.04 -7.45 5.39
CA THR A 49 -2.57 -6.17 5.95
C THR A 49 -1.52 -5.57 5.03
N LEU A 50 -1.81 -4.38 4.49
CA LEU A 50 -0.89 -3.66 3.62
C LEU A 50 0.19 -2.92 4.43
N GLN A 51 1.42 -3.05 3.98
CA GLN A 51 2.57 -2.29 4.45
C GLN A 51 3.19 -1.56 3.25
N ASN A 52 3.38 -0.26 3.39
CA ASN A 52 4.02 0.54 2.37
C ASN A 52 5.49 0.77 2.68
N SER A 53 6.32 0.73 1.64
CA SER A 53 7.73 1.11 1.68
C SER A 53 8.06 1.98 0.46
N PRO A 54 9.20 2.65 0.43
CA PRO A 54 9.58 3.48 -0.73
C PRO A 54 9.61 2.72 -2.06
N SER A 55 9.87 1.41 -2.04
CA SER A 55 10.05 0.61 -3.25
C SER A 55 8.87 -0.32 -3.60
N ALA A 56 7.93 -0.54 -2.66
CA ALA A 56 6.81 -1.45 -2.89
C ALA A 56 5.74 -1.34 -1.81
N VAL A 57 4.52 -1.72 -2.17
CA VAL A 57 3.46 -2.05 -1.22
C VAL A 57 3.42 -3.56 -1.08
N VAL A 58 3.44 -4.06 0.15
CA VAL A 58 3.39 -5.50 0.44
C VAL A 58 2.17 -5.78 1.31
N GLY A 59 1.33 -6.71 0.88
CA GLY A 59 0.23 -7.24 1.66
C GLY A 59 0.54 -8.66 2.11
N VAL A 60 0.24 -9.00 3.36
CA VAL A 60 0.43 -10.34 3.91
C VAL A 60 -0.85 -10.78 4.59
N ALA A 61 -1.31 -11.98 4.29
CA ALA A 61 -2.40 -12.67 4.98
C ALA A 61 -1.87 -13.70 5.98
N GLY A 62 -2.69 -14.02 7.00
CA GLY A 62 -2.29 -14.93 8.08
C GLY A 62 -2.05 -16.38 7.65
N ASP A 63 -2.60 -16.79 6.50
CA ASP A 63 -2.50 -18.12 5.90
C ASP A 63 -1.27 -18.31 4.99
N GLY A 64 -0.37 -17.34 4.95
CA GLY A 64 0.87 -17.39 4.17
C GLY A 64 0.75 -16.88 2.76
N GLU A 65 -0.42 -16.37 2.37
CA GLU A 65 -0.58 -15.64 1.11
C GLU A 65 0.04 -14.23 1.21
N ALA A 66 0.59 -13.75 0.11
CA ALA A 66 1.15 -12.41 0.03
C ALA A 66 0.87 -11.78 -1.33
N VAL A 67 0.86 -10.44 -1.35
CA VAL A 67 0.88 -9.64 -2.57
C VAL A 67 1.98 -8.59 -2.47
N ARG A 68 2.72 -8.44 -3.55
CA ARG A 68 3.64 -7.32 -3.76
C ARG A 68 3.13 -6.47 -4.92
N PHE A 69 3.10 -5.17 -4.70
CA PHE A 69 2.80 -4.18 -5.72
C PHE A 69 3.97 -3.21 -5.80
N ASP A 70 4.49 -3.03 -7.02
CA ASP A 70 5.57 -2.08 -7.31
C ASP A 70 5.45 -1.52 -8.72
N SER A 71 6.40 -0.69 -9.14
CA SER A 71 6.49 -0.16 -10.50
C SER A 71 7.79 -0.60 -11.18
N ALA A 72 7.77 -0.60 -12.51
CA ALA A 72 8.94 -0.89 -13.33
C ALA A 72 9.05 0.11 -14.47
N GLU A 73 10.27 0.41 -14.87
CA GLU A 73 10.54 1.14 -16.10
C GLU A 73 10.47 0.17 -17.28
N VAL A 74 9.51 0.42 -18.17
CA VAL A 74 9.30 -0.39 -19.36
C VAL A 74 9.10 0.57 -20.53
N GLN A 75 9.78 0.32 -21.64
CA GLN A 75 9.61 1.14 -22.84
C GLN A 75 8.15 1.18 -23.26
N SER A 76 7.67 2.36 -23.67
CA SER A 76 6.26 2.54 -24.06
C SER A 76 5.85 1.68 -25.27
N SER A 77 6.80 1.36 -26.15
CA SER A 77 6.60 0.51 -27.32
C SER A 77 6.56 -0.99 -27.01
N MET A 78 7.02 -1.41 -25.83
CA MET A 78 7.03 -2.82 -25.45
C MET A 78 5.64 -3.27 -25.01
N ALA A 79 5.09 -4.30 -25.65
CA ALA A 79 3.82 -4.89 -25.20
C ALA A 79 3.97 -5.48 -23.79
N LEU A 80 2.92 -5.35 -22.97
CA LEU A 80 2.96 -5.85 -21.58
C LEU A 80 3.14 -7.37 -21.49
N ALA A 81 2.59 -8.11 -22.46
CA ALA A 81 2.80 -9.56 -22.55
C ALA A 81 4.27 -9.92 -22.82
N ASP A 82 4.97 -9.15 -23.65
CA ASP A 82 6.39 -9.37 -23.95
C ASP A 82 7.24 -8.99 -22.73
N TYR A 83 6.88 -7.90 -22.03
CA TYR A 83 7.52 -7.56 -20.77
C TYR A 83 7.35 -8.67 -19.73
N LEU A 84 6.16 -9.28 -19.62
CA LEU A 84 5.95 -10.42 -18.72
C LEU A 84 6.88 -11.58 -19.05
N LYS A 85 7.09 -11.87 -20.35
CA LYS A 85 7.95 -12.94 -20.85
C LYS A 85 9.44 -12.61 -20.83
N SER A 86 9.84 -11.39 -20.48
CA SER A 86 11.25 -10.93 -20.56
C SER A 86 12.19 -11.50 -19.50
N GLY A 87 11.72 -12.44 -18.66
CA GLY A 87 12.56 -13.18 -17.71
C GLY A 87 12.78 -12.49 -16.36
N TRP A 88 12.02 -11.44 -16.05
CA TRP A 88 12.12 -10.77 -14.74
C TRP A 88 11.47 -11.57 -13.59
N ILE A 89 10.62 -12.56 -13.91
CA ILE A 89 10.05 -13.50 -12.96
C ILE A 89 10.41 -14.93 -13.32
N ALA A 90 10.95 -15.67 -12.36
CA ALA A 90 11.33 -17.06 -12.55
C ALA A 90 10.11 -17.97 -12.57
N GLY A 91 10.15 -19.04 -13.39
CA GLY A 91 9.13 -20.05 -13.47
C GLY A 91 7.83 -19.61 -14.15
N LEU A 92 7.86 -18.52 -14.95
CA LEU A 92 6.69 -18.10 -15.72
C LEU A 92 6.27 -19.18 -16.71
N LYS A 93 5.00 -19.56 -16.67
CA LYS A 93 4.34 -20.41 -17.66
C LYS A 93 3.91 -19.52 -18.83
N THR A 94 4.72 -19.47 -19.89
CA THR A 94 4.52 -18.52 -20.99
C THR A 94 3.20 -18.71 -21.72
N GLU A 95 2.68 -19.94 -21.76
CA GLU A 95 1.38 -20.31 -22.31
C GLU A 95 0.19 -19.76 -21.50
N SER A 96 0.42 -19.40 -20.23
CA SER A 96 -0.59 -18.80 -19.37
C SER A 96 -0.73 -17.29 -19.53
N VAL A 97 0.14 -16.67 -20.34
CA VAL A 97 0.15 -15.21 -20.49
C VAL A 97 -1.03 -14.77 -21.36
N THR A 98 -1.85 -13.90 -20.78
CA THR A 98 -3.01 -13.29 -21.43
C THR A 98 -2.92 -11.77 -21.37
N SER A 99 -3.56 -11.10 -22.33
CA SER A 99 -3.68 -9.64 -22.36
C SER A 99 -5.15 -9.24 -22.35
N GLU A 100 -5.48 -8.22 -21.58
CA GLU A 100 -6.82 -7.66 -21.52
C GLU A 100 -6.77 -6.14 -21.25
N THR A 101 -7.90 -5.47 -21.40
CA THR A 101 -8.10 -4.11 -20.92
C THR A 101 -9.16 -4.14 -19.83
N ARG A 102 -8.82 -3.64 -18.64
CA ARG A 102 -9.74 -3.59 -17.50
C ARG A 102 -9.79 -2.18 -16.93
N ASN A 103 -10.97 -1.66 -16.69
CA ASN A 103 -11.19 -0.27 -16.24
C ASN A 103 -10.49 0.77 -17.14
N GLY A 104 -10.37 0.51 -18.44
CA GLY A 104 -9.65 1.34 -19.40
C GLY A 104 -8.12 1.32 -19.22
N ILE A 105 -7.57 0.30 -18.56
CA ILE A 105 -6.14 0.13 -18.29
C ILE A 105 -5.66 -1.15 -18.97
N GLU A 106 -4.64 -1.03 -19.82
CA GLU A 106 -3.97 -2.16 -20.49
C GLU A 106 -3.32 -3.06 -19.41
N MET A 107 -3.53 -4.36 -19.51
CA MET A 107 -3.03 -5.34 -18.56
C MET A 107 -2.58 -6.62 -19.28
N ALA A 108 -1.51 -7.23 -18.77
CA ALA A 108 -1.16 -8.61 -19.08
C ALA A 108 -0.96 -9.40 -17.79
N SER A 109 -1.41 -10.65 -17.77
CA SER A 109 -1.35 -11.53 -16.61
C SER A 109 -0.78 -12.89 -16.98
N GLY A 110 -0.19 -13.58 -16.02
CA GLY A 110 0.33 -14.94 -16.20
C GLY A 110 0.52 -15.66 -14.87
N LEU A 111 0.81 -16.94 -14.96
CA LEU A 111 1.09 -17.82 -13.83
C LEU A 111 2.59 -18.13 -13.81
N ALA A 112 3.18 -18.19 -12.62
CA ALA A 112 4.54 -18.66 -12.44
C ALA A 112 4.60 -19.63 -11.26
N GLN A 113 5.56 -20.54 -11.30
CA GLN A 113 5.72 -21.56 -10.26
C GLN A 113 7.19 -21.86 -10.03
N THR A 114 7.56 -22.00 -8.76
CA THR A 114 8.84 -22.55 -8.31
C THR A 114 8.56 -23.78 -7.44
N ASP A 115 9.60 -24.45 -6.97
CA ASP A 115 9.47 -25.65 -6.11
C ASP A 115 8.65 -25.39 -4.83
N GLN A 116 8.62 -24.15 -4.35
CA GLN A 116 8.01 -23.82 -3.07
C GLN A 116 6.81 -22.87 -3.16
N TRP A 117 6.63 -22.17 -4.30
CA TRP A 117 5.67 -21.10 -4.41
C TRP A 117 4.96 -21.11 -5.74
N PHE A 118 3.67 -20.81 -5.67
CA PHE A 118 2.83 -20.49 -6.80
C PHE A 118 2.60 -18.99 -6.87
N PHE A 119 2.69 -18.42 -8.09
CA PHE A 119 2.52 -17.00 -8.31
C PHE A 119 1.44 -16.73 -9.35
N ARG A 120 0.64 -15.70 -9.08
CA ARG A 120 -0.17 -15.02 -10.07
C ARG A 120 0.44 -13.63 -10.26
N VAL A 121 0.81 -13.31 -11.50
CA VAL A 121 1.49 -12.06 -11.82
C VAL A 121 0.68 -11.26 -12.80
N SER A 122 0.64 -9.94 -12.61
CA SER A 122 -0.03 -9.03 -13.54
C SER A 122 0.74 -7.74 -13.64
N VAL A 123 0.80 -7.22 -14.87
CA VAL A 123 1.42 -5.95 -15.20
C VAL A 123 0.40 -5.04 -15.85
N MET A 124 0.42 -3.76 -15.53
CA MET A 124 -0.56 -2.78 -15.99
C MET A 124 0.14 -1.50 -16.40
N ARG A 125 -0.35 -0.85 -17.46
CA ARG A 125 0.17 0.44 -17.91
C ARG A 125 -0.83 1.55 -17.60
N LEU A 126 -0.44 2.49 -16.76
CA LEU A 126 -1.24 3.65 -16.40
C LEU A 126 -0.37 4.90 -16.48
N GLU A 127 -0.81 5.92 -17.23
CA GLU A 127 -0.09 7.19 -17.41
C GLU A 127 1.39 6.99 -17.82
N GLY A 128 1.66 6.04 -18.72
CA GLY A 128 3.01 5.71 -19.20
C GLY A 128 3.88 4.90 -18.23
N GLN A 129 3.45 4.70 -16.99
CA GLN A 129 4.15 3.91 -15.99
C GLN A 129 3.60 2.48 -15.97
N VAL A 130 4.50 1.49 -15.87
CA VAL A 130 4.11 0.09 -15.67
C VAL A 130 4.13 -0.24 -14.18
N TYR A 131 3.03 -0.82 -13.71
CA TYR A 131 2.85 -1.33 -12.36
C TYR A 131 2.75 -2.84 -12.39
N ARG A 132 3.20 -3.50 -11.31
CA ARG A 132 3.22 -4.95 -11.21
C ARG A 132 2.54 -5.40 -9.93
N PHE A 133 1.68 -6.41 -10.06
CA PHE A 133 1.19 -7.21 -8.95
C PHE A 133 1.83 -8.59 -9.01
N ILE A 134 2.37 -9.04 -7.89
CA ILE A 134 2.93 -10.38 -7.71
C ILE A 134 2.23 -10.97 -6.49
N PHE A 135 1.24 -11.83 -6.73
CA PHE A 135 0.60 -12.60 -5.69
C PHE A 135 1.37 -13.90 -5.51
N ALA A 136 1.58 -14.32 -4.26
CA ALA A 136 2.31 -15.53 -3.91
C ALA A 136 1.54 -16.35 -2.88
N ALA A 137 1.49 -17.66 -3.08
CA ALA A 137 0.91 -18.62 -2.14
C ALA A 137 1.67 -19.96 -2.22
N LYS A 138 1.45 -20.86 -1.24
CA LYS A 138 2.02 -22.21 -1.27
C LYS A 138 1.32 -23.12 -2.28
N ALA A 139 0.06 -22.82 -2.59
CA ALA A 139 -0.73 -23.54 -3.58
C ALA A 139 -1.65 -22.59 -4.33
N ASP A 140 -2.02 -22.94 -5.57
CA ASP A 140 -3.01 -22.21 -6.34
C ASP A 140 -4.43 -22.66 -5.98
N SER A 141 -4.91 -22.16 -4.85
CA SER A 141 -6.28 -22.44 -4.40
C SER A 141 -7.30 -21.55 -5.11
N PRO A 142 -8.58 -21.99 -5.21
CA PRO A 142 -9.66 -21.15 -5.73
C PRO A 142 -9.79 -19.80 -4.98
N ARG A 143 -9.62 -19.83 -3.66
CA ARG A 143 -9.63 -18.62 -2.82
C ARG A 143 -8.51 -17.66 -3.18
N PHE A 144 -7.28 -18.17 -3.35
CA PHE A 144 -6.13 -17.36 -3.76
C PHE A 144 -6.34 -16.75 -5.16
N ALA A 145 -6.84 -17.56 -6.10
CA ALA A 145 -7.17 -17.13 -7.45
C ALA A 145 -8.21 -15.99 -7.45
N GLN A 146 -9.29 -16.18 -6.68
CA GLN A 146 -10.35 -15.19 -6.52
C GLN A 146 -9.81 -13.90 -5.89
N GLY A 147 -9.03 -13.98 -4.82
CA GLY A 147 -8.44 -12.82 -4.15
C GLY A 147 -7.53 -11.99 -5.07
N ALA A 148 -6.72 -12.64 -5.90
CA ALA A 148 -5.92 -11.98 -6.91
C ALA A 148 -6.83 -11.28 -7.94
N SER A 149 -7.85 -11.97 -8.46
CA SER A 149 -8.79 -11.41 -9.44
C SER A 149 -9.56 -10.21 -8.89
N GLU A 150 -10.06 -10.28 -7.65
CA GLU A 150 -10.75 -9.16 -6.97
C GLU A 150 -9.84 -7.96 -6.80
N THR A 151 -8.58 -8.18 -6.40
CA THR A 151 -7.60 -7.10 -6.27
C THR A 151 -7.36 -6.40 -7.60
N LEU A 152 -7.14 -7.18 -8.67
CA LEU A 152 -6.94 -6.65 -10.02
C LEU A 152 -8.19 -5.92 -10.54
N ALA A 153 -9.38 -6.43 -10.26
CA ALA A 153 -10.65 -5.78 -10.64
C ALA A 153 -10.84 -4.44 -9.92
N SER A 154 -10.30 -4.31 -8.71
CA SER A 154 -10.39 -3.08 -7.92
C SER A 154 -9.35 -2.02 -8.33
N PHE A 155 -8.34 -2.37 -9.12
CA PHE A 155 -7.35 -1.42 -9.60
C PHE A 155 -7.97 -0.47 -10.64
N ARG A 156 -7.98 0.81 -10.32
CA ARG A 156 -8.61 1.85 -11.15
C ARG A 156 -8.01 3.22 -10.90
N ARG A 157 -8.29 4.15 -11.78
CA ARG A 157 -8.03 5.57 -11.53
C ARG A 157 -8.81 6.07 -10.31
N THR A 158 -8.23 7.02 -9.57
CA THR A 158 -8.93 7.71 -8.49
C THR A 158 -10.02 8.61 -9.06
N THR A 159 -11.10 8.74 -8.31
CA THR A 159 -12.18 9.71 -8.56
C THR A 159 -11.97 10.96 -7.69
N ALA A 160 -12.70 12.03 -7.98
CA ALA A 160 -12.74 13.20 -7.11
C ALA A 160 -13.17 12.84 -5.68
N SER A 161 -14.13 11.92 -5.53
CA SER A 161 -14.57 11.42 -4.22
C SER A 161 -13.46 10.67 -3.48
N ASP A 162 -12.64 9.88 -4.17
CA ASP A 162 -11.48 9.21 -3.56
C ASP A 162 -10.48 10.24 -2.99
N LEU A 163 -10.24 11.30 -3.74
CA LEU A 163 -9.31 12.35 -3.34
C LEU A 163 -9.88 13.20 -2.20
N ALA A 164 -11.16 13.52 -2.23
CA ALA A 164 -11.86 14.24 -1.16
C ALA A 164 -11.94 13.44 0.16
N ALA A 165 -11.85 12.11 0.09
CA ALA A 165 -11.82 11.25 1.26
C ALA A 165 -10.43 11.18 1.93
N ILE A 166 -9.39 11.75 1.31
CA ILE A 166 -8.05 11.80 1.91
C ILE A 166 -8.08 12.81 3.06
N ARG A 167 -7.89 12.31 4.27
CA ARG A 167 -7.69 13.13 5.44
C ARG A 167 -6.19 13.43 5.59
N GLN A 168 -5.82 14.69 5.41
CA GLN A 168 -4.44 15.10 5.64
C GLN A 168 -4.19 15.22 7.14
N VAL A 169 -3.07 14.66 7.57
CA VAL A 169 -2.60 14.82 8.96
C VAL A 169 -1.79 16.11 9.01
N ALA A 170 -2.20 17.05 9.85
CA ALA A 170 -1.49 18.30 10.06
C ALA A 170 -1.10 18.47 11.52
N VAL A 171 0.09 19.00 11.75
CA VAL A 171 0.51 19.46 13.07
C VAL A 171 0.01 20.88 13.27
N ARG A 172 -0.69 21.12 14.37
CA ARG A 172 -1.12 22.46 14.80
C ARG A 172 -0.45 22.81 16.11
N ILE A 173 -0.12 24.07 16.28
CA ILE A 173 0.33 24.60 17.56
C ILE A 173 -0.87 25.18 18.28
N VAL A 174 -1.05 24.78 19.52
CA VAL A 174 -2.08 25.33 20.43
C VAL A 174 -1.39 25.94 21.64
N THR A 175 -1.87 27.11 22.06
CA THR A 175 -1.39 27.75 23.30
C THR A 175 -2.29 27.34 24.46
N ALA A 176 -1.71 26.80 25.50
CA ALA A 176 -2.46 26.39 26.69
C ALA A 176 -3.06 27.60 27.41
N ARG A 177 -4.29 27.44 27.86
CA ARG A 177 -5.08 28.45 28.57
C ARG A 177 -5.31 28.02 30.03
N ALA A 178 -5.74 28.95 30.86
CA ALA A 178 -6.13 28.63 32.23
C ALA A 178 -7.19 27.53 32.23
N GLY A 179 -6.96 26.48 33.03
CA GLY A 179 -7.83 25.30 33.11
C GLY A 179 -7.62 24.24 32.04
N ASP A 180 -6.59 24.38 31.18
CA ASP A 180 -6.17 23.28 30.31
C ASP A 180 -5.31 22.28 31.08
N THR A 181 -5.47 21.02 30.74
CA THR A 181 -4.67 19.88 31.20
C THR A 181 -4.06 19.17 30.01
N ALA A 182 -3.00 18.41 30.22
CA ALA A 182 -2.40 17.59 29.16
C ALA A 182 -3.42 16.63 28.53
N ASP A 183 -4.27 15.99 29.33
CA ASP A 183 -5.32 15.11 28.84
C ASP A 183 -6.37 15.83 28.00
N LYS A 184 -6.73 17.06 28.38
CA LYS A 184 -7.69 17.88 27.59
C LYS A 184 -7.10 18.27 26.23
N LEU A 185 -5.83 18.63 26.17
CA LEU A 185 -5.15 18.91 24.91
C LEU A 185 -4.96 17.64 24.07
N ALA A 186 -4.55 16.54 24.69
CA ALA A 186 -4.44 15.22 24.06
C ALA A 186 -5.79 14.73 23.47
N GLY A 187 -6.90 15.03 24.17
CA GLY A 187 -8.26 14.72 23.70
C GLY A 187 -8.62 15.36 22.35
N GLN A 188 -7.97 16.47 21.97
CA GLN A 188 -8.14 17.08 20.65
C GLN A 188 -7.57 16.21 19.51
N MET A 189 -6.77 15.20 19.85
CA MET A 189 -6.20 14.23 18.92
C MET A 189 -6.99 12.91 18.86
N SER A 190 -8.22 12.87 19.35
CA SER A 190 -9.07 11.67 19.41
C SER A 190 -9.32 11.01 18.04
N ALA A 191 -9.28 11.76 16.96
CA ALA A 191 -9.40 11.24 15.59
C ALA A 191 -8.10 10.54 15.08
N ILE A 192 -7.00 10.66 15.82
CA ILE A 192 -5.70 10.05 15.49
C ILE A 192 -5.57 8.74 16.27
N SER A 193 -5.18 7.67 15.59
CA SER A 193 -4.90 6.39 16.26
C SER A 193 -3.77 6.58 17.29
N ARG A 194 -4.06 6.21 18.55
CA ARG A 194 -3.19 6.45 19.71
C ARG A 194 -2.84 7.94 19.88
N GLY A 195 -3.81 8.82 19.61
CA GLY A 195 -3.60 10.28 19.62
C GLY A 195 -3.12 10.79 20.97
N SER A 196 -3.68 10.30 22.07
CA SER A 196 -3.26 10.72 23.43
C SER A 196 -1.80 10.35 23.68
N GLU A 197 -1.39 9.14 23.40
CA GLU A 197 0.02 8.73 23.58
C GLU A 197 0.95 9.55 22.68
N LEU A 198 0.54 9.79 21.43
CA LEU A 198 1.30 10.62 20.50
C LEU A 198 1.45 12.05 21.01
N PHE A 199 0.41 12.63 21.65
CA PHE A 199 0.48 13.96 22.25
C PHE A 199 1.61 14.07 23.27
N TYR A 200 1.69 13.12 24.19
CA TYR A 200 2.74 13.10 25.21
C TYR A 200 4.12 12.99 24.59
N ILE A 201 4.30 12.10 23.59
CA ILE A 201 5.59 11.89 22.93
C ILE A 201 6.07 13.14 22.18
N ILE A 202 5.19 13.80 21.39
CA ILE A 202 5.62 14.94 20.55
C ILE A 202 5.83 16.25 21.33
N ASN A 203 5.33 16.30 22.58
CA ASN A 203 5.49 17.44 23.49
C ASN A 203 6.47 17.17 24.64
N ASP A 204 7.13 16.00 24.62
CA ASP A 204 8.08 15.60 25.68
C ASP A 204 7.46 15.66 27.08
N LEU A 205 6.23 15.12 27.20
CA LEU A 205 5.46 15.07 28.43
C LEU A 205 5.25 13.63 28.88
N TYR A 206 5.04 13.44 30.18
CA TYR A 206 4.57 12.19 30.78
C TYR A 206 3.12 12.32 31.25
N PRO A 207 2.39 11.20 31.35
CA PRO A 207 1.06 11.21 31.96
C PRO A 207 1.10 11.80 33.38
N GLY A 208 0.30 12.86 33.60
CA GLY A 208 0.27 13.59 34.85
C GLY A 208 1.11 14.88 34.88
N ASP A 209 1.94 15.13 33.89
CA ASP A 209 2.66 16.39 33.79
C ASP A 209 1.71 17.58 33.62
N PRO A 210 1.92 18.71 34.33
CA PRO A 210 1.12 19.91 34.16
C PRO A 210 1.45 20.60 32.84
N VAL A 211 0.44 21.12 32.18
CA VAL A 211 0.64 22.10 31.09
C VAL A 211 0.71 23.51 31.67
N GLN A 212 1.60 24.33 31.11
CA GLN A 212 1.82 25.71 31.58
C GLN A 212 0.99 26.67 30.75
N VAL A 213 0.25 27.55 31.40
CA VAL A 213 -0.55 28.58 30.73
C VAL A 213 0.37 29.51 29.92
N GLY A 214 0.04 29.71 28.65
CA GLY A 214 0.84 30.50 27.72
C GLY A 214 1.87 29.69 26.93
N GLU A 215 2.19 28.46 27.34
CA GLU A 215 3.09 27.58 26.60
C GLU A 215 2.41 26.98 25.36
N GLN A 216 3.21 26.66 24.36
CA GLN A 216 2.77 26.11 23.08
C GLN A 216 2.96 24.60 23.03
N TYR A 217 1.90 23.91 22.62
CA TYR A 217 1.88 22.45 22.48
C TYR A 217 1.49 22.04 21.07
N LYS A 218 2.11 20.97 20.57
CA LYS A 218 1.81 20.37 19.27
C LYS A 218 0.61 19.45 19.40
N ILE A 219 -0.36 19.61 18.53
CA ILE A 219 -1.45 18.63 18.33
C ILE A 219 -1.47 18.19 16.87
N VAL A 220 -1.88 16.94 16.66
CA VAL A 220 -2.05 16.37 15.34
C VAL A 220 -3.54 16.26 15.04
N THR A 221 -3.97 16.84 13.95
CA THR A 221 -5.39 16.86 13.53
C THR A 221 -5.55 16.29 12.12
N LEU A 222 -6.73 15.75 11.82
CA LEU A 222 -7.15 15.45 10.45
C LEU A 222 -7.81 16.69 9.86
N GLN A 223 -7.39 17.08 8.65
CA GLN A 223 -7.98 18.14 7.84
C GLN A 223 -8.77 17.56 6.67
#